data_b8644cf55dd5718cb52247e1fcfe3c24
#
_entry.id   b8644cf55dd5718cb52247e1fcfe3c24
#
_cell.length_a   1.000
_cell.length_b   1.000
_cell.length_c   1.000
_cell.angle_alpha   90.00
_cell.angle_beta   90.00
_cell.angle_gamma   90.00
#
_symmetry.space_group_name_H-M   'P 1'
#
loop_
_entity.id
_entity.type
_entity.pdbx_description
1 polymer ?
#
loop_
_entity_poly.entity_id
_entity_poly.type
_entity_poly.pdbx_seq_one_letter_code
_entity_poly.pdbx_strand_id
1 'polypeptide(L)'
;MRLWSWLAAVVQYMNGRERCATMSSGYRCGVPEPSPGQANLLRVLNIARSTLPVVMSFLLASSFASAQNGAPAPRPSDEFSFMQLLADKGLHDIENESWNAYGQFTYISSWKPSFSAPYTNLNGSINSLLPTAERSFTGTATLYVGVRLWKGAEGYLVPELISEQPFSQLRGLGGAIQNFELQKGGTSVPQIYHSRIFVKQTVGLGGKSLVEESGPLQLGTHYDSRRLVFVAGNFSILDFFDTNAFDVDPRDGFLGLGFLTYGAYDFASDARGYSYGGVGEFFWDDWAVRVGRITPPKDPNQLPVDFRLFKYYGDQIELEHKHKIREQEGMVRALAFRNRENMGRFSDAIAAFEADAKENATTCTGFNYGSQNAGAPDLCWARKPNVKKGIGVFAEQYIGHDLGVFGRAMYADGQTEVYAYTSDDRSATVGLLAKGSSWSRPKDVAGIGGNLGWISSIHAKYLGMGGVDGFVGDGAITAAAEKSLDLFYSAHFRGVYWLTGDYQHITNPGFNAARGPVNVFTVRIHGQF
;
A
#
# COMPACT_ATOMS: atom_id res chain seq x y z
N MET A 1 -6.11 -25.93 -16.54
CA MET A 1 -6.57 -26.53 -17.81
C MET A 1 -7.61 -25.69 -18.57
N ARG A 2 -8.58 -25.00 -17.95
CA ARG A 2 -9.60 -24.18 -18.67
C ARG A 2 -9.06 -22.89 -19.30
N LEU A 3 -7.95 -22.32 -18.84
CA LEU A 3 -7.35 -21.10 -19.39
C LEU A 3 -6.65 -21.36 -20.74
N TRP A 4 -5.97 -22.49 -20.87
CA TRP A 4 -5.27 -22.88 -22.10
C TRP A 4 -6.22 -23.26 -23.24
N SER A 5 -7.35 -23.88 -22.94
CA SER A 5 -8.36 -24.19 -23.96
C SER A 5 -9.07 -22.93 -24.47
N TRP A 6 -9.19 -21.90 -23.63
CA TRP A 6 -9.77 -20.62 -24.01
C TRP A 6 -8.82 -19.78 -24.86
N LEU A 7 -7.52 -19.73 -24.49
CA LEU A 7 -6.47 -19.09 -25.30
C LEU A 7 -6.33 -19.74 -26.68
N ALA A 8 -6.40 -21.06 -26.77
CA ALA A 8 -6.38 -21.77 -28.03
C ALA A 8 -7.57 -21.43 -28.95
N ALA A 9 -8.76 -21.26 -28.38
CA ALA A 9 -9.97 -20.87 -29.13
C ALA A 9 -9.87 -19.40 -29.63
N VAL A 10 -9.28 -18.50 -28.87
CA VAL A 10 -9.05 -17.10 -29.29
C VAL A 10 -8.02 -17.03 -30.43
N VAL A 11 -6.92 -17.79 -30.32
CA VAL A 11 -5.89 -17.85 -31.39
C VAL A 11 -6.46 -18.46 -32.66
N GLN A 12 -7.31 -19.47 -32.56
CA GLN A 12 -7.95 -20.10 -33.71
C GLN A 12 -8.97 -19.18 -34.41
N TYR A 13 -9.69 -18.35 -33.64
CA TYR A 13 -10.59 -17.32 -34.16
C TYR A 13 -9.82 -16.19 -34.88
N MET A 14 -8.68 -15.78 -34.36
CA MET A 14 -7.83 -14.74 -34.95
C MET A 14 -7.19 -15.23 -36.28
N ASN A 15 -6.69 -16.46 -36.34
CA ASN A 15 -6.14 -17.06 -37.56
C ASN A 15 -7.19 -17.29 -38.65
N GLY A 16 -8.45 -17.50 -38.28
CA GLY A 16 -9.57 -17.61 -39.24
C GLY A 16 -9.88 -16.28 -39.94
N ARG A 17 -9.71 -15.15 -39.29
CA ARG A 17 -9.93 -13.81 -39.86
C ARG A 17 -8.84 -13.38 -40.84
N GLU A 18 -7.60 -13.72 -40.59
CA GLU A 18 -6.50 -13.40 -41.51
C GLU A 18 -6.59 -14.18 -42.84
N ARG A 19 -7.12 -15.40 -42.82
CA ARG A 19 -7.34 -16.17 -44.04
C ARG A 19 -8.49 -15.64 -44.89
N CYS A 20 -9.50 -14.99 -44.32
CA CYS A 20 -10.59 -14.37 -45.08
C CYS A 20 -10.20 -13.01 -45.68
N ALA A 21 -9.19 -12.33 -45.19
CA ALA A 21 -8.73 -11.03 -45.70
C ALA A 21 -7.85 -11.16 -46.97
N THR A 22 -7.35 -12.34 -47.28
CA THR A 22 -6.45 -12.60 -48.43
C THR A 22 -7.14 -13.24 -49.67
N MET A 23 -8.45 -13.51 -49.61
CA MET A 23 -9.20 -14.00 -50.78
C MET A 23 -10.10 -12.90 -51.35
N SER A 24 -9.66 -12.29 -52.43
CA SER A 24 -10.49 -11.47 -53.33
C SER A 24 -11.31 -12.38 -54.23
N SER A 25 -12.57 -12.54 -53.99
CA SER A 25 -13.71 -12.71 -54.88
C SER A 25 -14.85 -13.52 -54.24
N GLY A 26 -15.96 -12.86 -53.96
CA GLY A 26 -17.26 -13.42 -54.27
C GLY A 26 -17.95 -14.37 -53.29
N TYR A 27 -17.45 -14.66 -52.10
CA TYR A 27 -18.19 -15.47 -51.10
C TYR A 27 -18.34 -14.73 -49.76
N ARG A 28 -19.62 -14.56 -49.30
CA ARG A 28 -19.89 -14.07 -47.94
C ARG A 28 -19.56 -15.17 -46.93
N CYS A 29 -18.47 -15.01 -46.19
CA CYS A 29 -18.25 -15.81 -44.99
C CYS A 29 -19.26 -15.38 -43.93
N GLY A 30 -20.23 -16.23 -43.61
CA GLY A 30 -21.16 -16.05 -42.50
C GLY A 30 -20.44 -16.25 -41.17
N VAL A 31 -19.85 -15.20 -40.64
CA VAL A 31 -19.35 -15.18 -39.24
C VAL A 31 -20.50 -14.68 -38.38
N PRO A 32 -20.94 -15.42 -37.35
CA PRO A 32 -22.01 -14.96 -36.47
C PRO A 32 -21.60 -13.66 -35.79
N GLU A 33 -22.53 -12.71 -35.65
CA GLU A 33 -22.29 -11.47 -34.91
C GLU A 33 -21.95 -11.78 -33.46
N PRO A 34 -20.93 -11.11 -32.89
CA PRO A 34 -20.55 -11.32 -31.48
C PRO A 34 -21.65 -10.83 -30.54
N SER A 35 -21.91 -11.55 -29.48
CA SER A 35 -22.83 -11.11 -28.41
C SER A 35 -22.37 -9.77 -27.80
N PRO A 36 -23.27 -9.00 -27.18
CA PRO A 36 -22.93 -7.67 -26.60
C PRO A 36 -21.73 -7.70 -25.64
N GLY A 37 -21.52 -8.79 -24.91
CA GLY A 37 -20.34 -8.98 -24.05
C GLY A 37 -19.04 -9.21 -24.83
N GLN A 38 -19.11 -9.89 -25.97
CA GLN A 38 -17.95 -10.13 -26.85
C GLN A 38 -17.56 -8.87 -27.65
N ALA A 39 -18.52 -8.01 -28.00
CA ALA A 39 -18.27 -6.73 -28.67
C ALA A 39 -17.51 -5.74 -27.76
N ASN A 40 -17.84 -5.70 -26.47
CA ASN A 40 -17.10 -4.88 -25.50
C ASN A 40 -15.69 -5.41 -25.24
N LEU A 41 -15.53 -6.72 -25.18
CA LEU A 41 -14.21 -7.36 -25.04
C LEU A 41 -13.32 -7.08 -26.24
N LEU A 42 -13.87 -7.09 -27.46
CA LEU A 42 -13.14 -6.77 -28.70
C LEU A 42 -12.73 -5.28 -28.77
N ARG A 43 -13.51 -4.37 -28.19
CA ARG A 43 -13.14 -2.95 -28.07
C ARG A 43 -11.97 -2.77 -27.07
N VAL A 44 -12.01 -3.42 -25.93
CA VAL A 44 -10.92 -3.40 -24.93
C VAL A 44 -9.66 -4.05 -25.49
N LEU A 45 -9.77 -5.16 -26.23
CA LEU A 45 -8.65 -5.82 -26.89
C LEU A 45 -8.06 -4.99 -28.05
N ASN A 46 -8.85 -4.16 -28.73
CA ASN A 46 -8.33 -3.24 -29.75
C ASN A 46 -7.60 -2.03 -29.15
N ILE A 47 -8.00 -1.55 -27.98
CA ILE A 47 -7.25 -0.54 -27.21
C ILE A 47 -5.95 -1.17 -26.69
N ALA A 48 -6.00 -2.37 -26.14
CA ALA A 48 -4.80 -3.12 -25.71
C ALA A 48 -3.87 -3.46 -26.89
N ARG A 49 -4.40 -3.65 -28.10
CA ARG A 49 -3.60 -3.95 -29.31
C ARG A 49 -2.75 -2.77 -29.79
N SER A 50 -3.15 -1.53 -29.50
CA SER A 50 -2.34 -0.33 -29.81
C SER A 50 -1.27 -0.05 -28.76
N THR A 51 -1.42 -0.55 -27.53
CA THR A 51 -0.48 -0.31 -26.41
C THR A 51 0.36 -1.53 -26.04
N LEU A 52 -0.15 -2.76 -26.18
CA LEU A 52 0.57 -4.00 -25.86
C LEU A 52 1.83 -4.27 -26.73
N PRO A 53 1.87 -3.97 -28.05
CA PRO A 53 3.10 -4.13 -28.81
C PRO A 53 4.23 -3.23 -28.34
N VAL A 54 3.92 -2.07 -27.77
CA VAL A 54 4.92 -1.16 -27.19
C VAL A 54 5.49 -1.76 -25.91
N VAL A 55 4.65 -2.33 -25.06
CA VAL A 55 5.09 -2.92 -23.78
C VAL A 55 5.75 -4.29 -23.99
N MET A 56 5.21 -5.17 -24.84
CA MET A 56 5.78 -6.51 -25.08
C MET A 56 7.02 -6.50 -25.99
N SER A 57 7.13 -5.56 -26.95
CA SER A 57 8.35 -5.43 -27.77
C SER A 57 9.55 -4.96 -26.96
N PHE A 58 9.33 -4.23 -25.84
CA PHE A 58 10.38 -3.83 -24.91
C PHE A 58 10.86 -4.97 -24.00
N LEU A 59 10.05 -6.00 -23.75
CA LEU A 59 10.40 -7.11 -22.87
C LEU A 59 11.19 -8.25 -23.58
N LEU A 60 11.28 -8.27 -24.92
CA LEU A 60 11.86 -9.37 -25.69
C LEU A 60 13.18 -9.04 -26.42
N ALA A 61 13.69 -7.82 -26.33
CA ALA A 61 14.92 -7.40 -27.00
C ALA A 61 16.02 -7.01 -26.00
N SER A 62 16.50 -7.96 -25.20
CA SER A 62 17.71 -7.77 -24.39
C SER A 62 18.77 -8.79 -24.75
N SER A 63 19.72 -8.38 -25.56
CA SER A 63 21.00 -9.08 -25.76
C SER A 63 21.88 -8.85 -24.53
N PHE A 64 22.44 -9.93 -24.03
CA PHE A 64 23.37 -9.95 -22.90
C PHE A 64 24.65 -9.15 -23.20
N ALA A 65 24.93 -8.14 -22.40
CA ALA A 65 26.24 -7.53 -22.25
C ALA A 65 26.72 -7.71 -20.81
N SER A 66 27.96 -8.16 -20.69
CA SER A 66 28.62 -8.60 -19.45
C SER A 66 28.76 -7.53 -18.39
N ALA A 67 28.56 -7.96 -17.13
CA ALA A 67 28.64 -7.17 -15.92
C ALA A 67 30.06 -6.73 -15.56
N GLN A 68 30.20 -5.48 -15.11
CA GLN A 68 31.29 -5.04 -14.26
C GLN A 68 30.72 -4.51 -12.93
N ASN A 69 31.46 -4.83 -11.86
CA ASN A 69 31.14 -4.64 -10.45
C ASN A 69 30.70 -3.20 -10.09
N GLY A 70 29.61 -3.05 -9.34
CA GLY A 70 29.21 -1.81 -8.72
C GLY A 70 28.25 -2.03 -7.55
N ALA A 71 28.51 -1.31 -6.46
CA ALA A 71 27.62 -1.11 -5.33
C ALA A 71 26.20 -0.67 -5.79
N PRO A 72 25.14 -0.74 -4.93
CA PRO A 72 23.83 -0.25 -5.32
C PRO A 72 24.01 1.16 -5.89
N ALA A 73 23.46 1.37 -7.10
CA ALA A 73 23.62 2.65 -7.75
C ALA A 73 23.06 3.72 -6.83
N PRO A 74 23.85 4.78 -6.50
CA PRO A 74 23.31 5.92 -5.82
C PRO A 74 22.10 6.42 -6.62
N ARG A 75 21.09 6.95 -5.96
CA ARG A 75 20.01 7.67 -6.66
C ARG A 75 20.70 8.60 -7.64
N PRO A 76 20.31 8.63 -8.92
CA PRO A 76 21.08 9.39 -9.90
C PRO A 76 21.26 10.83 -9.44
N SER A 77 22.50 11.28 -9.37
CA SER A 77 22.92 12.64 -8.97
C SER A 77 22.37 13.79 -9.83
N ASP A 78 21.51 13.46 -10.80
CA ASP A 78 20.91 14.43 -11.72
C ASP A 78 19.47 14.83 -11.31
N GLU A 79 18.96 14.38 -10.15
CA GLU A 79 17.70 14.88 -9.61
C GLU A 79 17.95 16.25 -8.99
N PHE A 80 17.13 17.23 -9.37
CA PHE A 80 17.21 18.53 -8.72
C PHE A 80 16.85 18.35 -7.24
N SER A 81 17.76 18.68 -6.38
CA SER A 81 17.56 18.81 -4.95
C SER A 81 17.95 20.21 -4.53
N PHE A 82 17.10 20.87 -3.76
CA PHE A 82 17.41 22.19 -3.20
C PHE A 82 18.68 22.14 -2.32
N MET A 83 18.86 21.06 -1.55
CA MET A 83 20.04 20.89 -0.72
C MET A 83 21.30 20.70 -1.53
N GLN A 84 21.25 19.92 -2.64
CA GLN A 84 22.38 19.78 -3.56
C GLN A 84 22.74 21.10 -4.23
N LEU A 85 21.74 21.90 -4.64
CA LEU A 85 21.97 23.22 -5.19
C LEU A 85 22.71 24.17 -4.22
N LEU A 86 22.39 24.10 -2.93
CA LEU A 86 23.10 24.86 -1.89
C LEU A 86 24.54 24.36 -1.70
N ALA A 87 24.73 23.04 -1.71
CA ALA A 87 26.04 22.42 -1.59
C ALA A 87 26.96 22.80 -2.78
N ASP A 88 26.46 22.74 -4.01
CA ASP A 88 27.19 23.10 -5.24
C ASP A 88 27.64 24.56 -5.23
N LYS A 89 26.92 25.44 -4.50
CA LYS A 89 27.30 26.85 -4.30
C LYS A 89 28.20 27.09 -3.08
N GLY A 90 28.57 26.03 -2.35
CA GLY A 90 29.37 26.13 -1.12
C GLY A 90 28.60 26.76 0.05
N LEU A 91 27.27 26.79 0.01
CA LEU A 91 26.41 27.35 1.05
C LEU A 91 25.92 26.31 2.06
N HIS A 92 26.19 25.04 1.79
CA HIS A 92 25.73 23.92 2.63
C HIS A 92 26.71 22.74 2.57
N ASP A 93 26.97 22.10 3.71
CA ASP A 93 27.75 20.86 3.80
C ASP A 93 26.79 19.66 3.80
N ILE A 94 26.59 19.06 2.62
CA ILE A 94 25.62 17.98 2.42
C ILE A 94 26.10 16.62 2.99
N GLU A 95 27.41 16.47 3.24
CA GLU A 95 27.98 15.24 3.81
C GLU A 95 27.94 15.23 5.34
N ASN A 96 27.83 16.42 5.95
CA ASN A 96 27.75 16.57 7.40
C ASN A 96 26.77 17.69 7.78
N GLU A 97 25.49 17.43 7.55
CA GLU A 97 24.45 18.43 7.66
C GLU A 97 24.14 18.82 9.09
N SER A 98 23.98 20.13 9.31
CA SER A 98 23.39 20.68 10.52
C SER A 98 21.87 20.84 10.41
N TRP A 99 21.35 20.96 9.20
CA TRP A 99 19.93 21.00 8.84
C TRP A 99 19.72 20.59 7.40
N ASN A 100 18.50 20.17 7.05
CA ASN A 100 18.08 20.05 5.66
C ASN A 100 16.59 20.35 5.50
N ALA A 101 16.15 20.54 4.25
CA ALA A 101 14.75 20.73 3.90
C ALA A 101 14.45 20.10 2.54
N TYR A 102 13.40 19.28 2.47
CA TYR A 102 12.92 18.64 1.26
C TYR A 102 11.43 18.87 1.10
N GLY A 103 10.99 19.00 -0.13
CA GLY A 103 9.59 19.18 -0.45
C GLY A 103 9.11 18.20 -1.49
N GLN A 104 7.86 17.80 -1.39
CA GLN A 104 7.20 17.04 -2.45
C GLN A 104 5.75 17.46 -2.60
N PHE A 105 5.20 17.25 -3.79
CA PHE A 105 3.78 17.30 -4.03
C PHE A 105 3.36 16.13 -4.92
N THR A 106 2.14 15.66 -4.71
CA THR A 106 1.59 14.56 -5.51
C THR A 106 0.10 14.81 -5.76
N TYR A 107 -0.31 14.59 -6.99
CA TYR A 107 -1.72 14.54 -7.36
C TYR A 107 -2.03 13.22 -8.02
N ILE A 108 -2.95 12.46 -7.43
CA ILE A 108 -3.40 11.16 -7.93
C ILE A 108 -4.87 11.29 -8.30
N SER A 109 -5.21 10.94 -9.53
CA SER A 109 -6.60 10.92 -10.01
C SER A 109 -6.93 9.55 -10.58
N SER A 110 -7.97 8.94 -10.03
CA SER A 110 -8.39 7.59 -10.39
C SER A 110 -9.83 7.58 -10.90
N TRP A 111 -10.11 6.68 -11.82
CA TRP A 111 -11.42 6.43 -12.38
C TRP A 111 -11.75 4.94 -12.32
N LYS A 112 -12.93 4.64 -11.77
CA LYS A 112 -13.52 3.31 -11.69
C LYS A 112 -14.75 3.28 -12.58
N PRO A 113 -14.82 2.47 -13.67
CA PRO A 113 -16.05 2.22 -14.40
C PRO A 113 -17.08 1.47 -13.53
N SER A 114 -18.29 1.36 -14.03
CA SER A 114 -19.29 0.49 -13.42
C SER A 114 -18.87 -0.97 -13.48
N PHE A 115 -19.26 -1.74 -12.47
CA PHE A 115 -19.01 -3.16 -12.37
C PHE A 115 -20.26 -3.93 -11.92
N SER A 116 -20.24 -5.25 -11.97
CA SER A 116 -21.36 -6.09 -11.58
C SER A 116 -21.45 -6.25 -10.06
N ALA A 117 -22.62 -5.95 -9.49
CA ALA A 117 -22.95 -6.25 -8.11
C ALA A 117 -24.46 -6.54 -8.02
N PRO A 118 -24.87 -7.63 -7.34
CA PRO A 118 -26.29 -8.02 -7.27
C PRO A 118 -27.11 -7.13 -6.32
N TYR A 119 -26.43 -6.38 -5.44
CA TYR A 119 -27.06 -5.49 -4.46
C TYR A 119 -26.10 -4.35 -4.06
N THR A 120 -26.65 -3.36 -3.38
CA THR A 120 -25.92 -2.27 -2.74
C THR A 120 -26.50 -2.03 -1.36
N ASN A 121 -25.65 -2.03 -0.32
CA ASN A 121 -26.04 -1.78 1.07
C ASN A 121 -27.23 -2.64 1.51
N LEU A 122 -27.11 -3.94 1.36
CA LEU A 122 -28.16 -4.89 1.71
C LEU A 122 -28.40 -4.87 3.24
N ASN A 123 -29.64 -5.12 3.67
CA ASN A 123 -30.02 -5.23 5.09
C ASN A 123 -29.65 -4.03 5.97
N GLY A 124 -29.60 -2.82 5.39
CA GLY A 124 -29.25 -1.60 6.13
C GLY A 124 -27.76 -1.37 6.37
N SER A 125 -26.90 -2.24 5.86
CA SER A 125 -25.46 -2.01 5.83
C SER A 125 -25.09 -0.81 4.94
N ILE A 126 -23.91 -0.21 5.19
CA ILE A 126 -23.49 1.01 4.47
C ILE A 126 -22.19 0.84 3.69
N ASN A 127 -21.48 -0.29 3.83
CA ASN A 127 -20.12 -0.44 3.34
C ASN A 127 -20.00 -1.13 1.97
N SER A 128 -20.95 -0.91 1.06
CA SER A 128 -20.76 -1.33 -0.33
C SER A 128 -19.81 -0.40 -1.08
N LEU A 129 -18.88 -0.97 -1.83
CA LEU A 129 -18.31 -0.29 -2.99
C LEU A 129 -19.43 -0.10 -4.02
N LEU A 130 -19.75 1.12 -4.39
CA LEU A 130 -20.87 1.40 -5.31
C LEU A 130 -20.57 0.84 -6.70
N PRO A 131 -21.53 0.12 -7.34
CA PRO A 131 -21.31 -0.49 -8.65
C PRO A 131 -21.30 0.51 -9.80
N THR A 132 -21.66 1.76 -9.56
CA THR A 132 -21.64 2.85 -10.55
C THR A 132 -20.21 3.32 -10.84
N ALA A 133 -20.02 4.01 -11.97
CA ALA A 133 -18.77 4.67 -12.27
C ALA A 133 -18.50 5.81 -11.27
N GLU A 134 -17.26 5.91 -10.78
CA GLU A 134 -16.84 6.93 -9.81
C GLU A 134 -15.46 7.49 -10.17
N ARG A 135 -15.17 8.67 -9.63
CA ARG A 135 -13.83 9.27 -9.63
C ARG A 135 -13.34 9.45 -8.21
N SER A 136 -12.04 9.30 -8.03
CA SER A 136 -11.32 9.49 -6.78
C SER A 136 -10.11 10.38 -7.04
N PHE A 137 -9.68 11.14 -6.05
CA PHE A 137 -8.41 11.87 -6.13
C PHE A 137 -7.79 12.04 -4.74
N THR A 138 -6.46 12.21 -4.73
CA THR A 138 -5.70 12.79 -3.62
C THR A 138 -4.82 13.90 -4.16
N GLY A 139 -4.65 14.97 -3.37
CA GLY A 139 -3.67 16.03 -3.60
C GLY A 139 -2.91 16.24 -2.31
N THR A 140 -1.60 16.01 -2.31
CA THR A 140 -0.74 16.15 -1.13
C THR A 140 0.43 17.07 -1.41
N ALA A 141 0.83 17.84 -0.39
CA ALA A 141 2.08 18.59 -0.38
C ALA A 141 2.74 18.42 1.00
N THR A 142 3.97 17.97 1.01
CA THR A 142 4.72 17.65 2.24
C THR A 142 6.03 18.40 2.26
N LEU A 143 6.35 19.02 3.39
CA LEU A 143 7.66 19.63 3.65
C LEU A 143 8.35 18.84 4.77
N TYR A 144 9.56 18.41 4.52
CA TYR A 144 10.42 17.74 5.49
C TYR A 144 11.49 18.72 5.96
N VAL A 145 11.60 18.92 7.26
CA VAL A 145 12.66 19.75 7.88
C VAL A 145 13.38 18.93 8.92
N GLY A 146 14.68 18.77 8.75
CA GLY A 146 15.59 18.09 9.67
C GLY A 146 16.59 19.06 10.27
N VAL A 147 16.90 18.90 11.56
CA VAL A 147 17.94 19.69 12.24
C VAL A 147 18.76 18.80 13.17
N ARG A 148 20.08 19.04 13.21
CA ARG A 148 20.98 18.41 14.18
C ARG A 148 20.90 19.16 15.51
N LEU A 149 20.49 18.47 16.54
CA LEU A 149 20.31 19.05 17.87
C LEU A 149 21.60 19.02 18.69
N TRP A 150 22.28 17.86 18.68
CA TRP A 150 23.58 17.61 19.29
C TRP A 150 24.20 16.37 18.64
N LYS A 151 25.36 15.91 19.11
CA LYS A 151 26.07 14.78 18.54
C LYS A 151 25.17 13.51 18.51
N GLY A 152 24.90 13.03 17.32
CA GLY A 152 24.06 11.85 17.06
C GLY A 152 22.56 12.10 17.24
N ALA A 153 22.13 13.31 17.61
CA ALA A 153 20.71 13.64 17.78
C ALA A 153 20.19 14.52 16.65
N GLU A 154 19.06 14.15 16.10
CA GLU A 154 18.37 14.82 15.02
C GLU A 154 16.91 15.04 15.40
N GLY A 155 16.35 16.19 15.02
CA GLY A 155 14.95 16.51 15.18
C GLY A 155 14.29 16.72 13.85
N TYR A 156 13.06 16.24 13.67
CA TYR A 156 12.30 16.34 12.43
C TYR A 156 10.92 16.94 12.66
N LEU A 157 10.52 17.80 11.71
CA LEU A 157 9.17 18.35 11.63
C LEU A 157 8.67 18.23 10.19
N VAL A 158 7.49 17.63 10.01
CA VAL A 158 6.92 17.37 8.69
C VAL A 158 5.47 17.87 8.63
N PRO A 159 5.22 19.13 8.27
CA PRO A 159 3.89 19.58 7.92
C PRO A 159 3.45 18.99 6.56
N GLU A 160 2.18 18.59 6.49
CA GLU A 160 1.56 18.03 5.29
C GLU A 160 0.20 18.67 5.05
N LEU A 161 -0.07 19.01 3.79
CA LEU A 161 -1.37 19.43 3.30
C LEU A 161 -1.97 18.28 2.50
N ILE A 162 -3.24 17.96 2.74
CA ILE A 162 -3.99 16.94 2.00
C ILE A 162 -5.38 17.41 1.63
N SER A 163 -5.83 16.97 0.45
CA SER A 163 -7.21 17.05 -0.03
C SER A 163 -7.53 15.74 -0.73
N GLU A 164 -8.67 15.13 -0.47
CA GLU A 164 -9.01 13.82 -1.02
C GLU A 164 -10.50 13.60 -1.24
N GLN A 165 -10.81 12.73 -2.17
CA GLN A 165 -12.15 12.19 -2.39
C GLN A 165 -12.03 10.71 -2.79
N PRO A 166 -12.34 9.77 -1.88
CA PRO A 166 -12.26 8.35 -2.17
C PRO A 166 -13.49 7.83 -2.94
N PHE A 167 -13.33 6.68 -3.63
CA PHE A 167 -14.47 5.90 -4.10
C PHE A 167 -15.33 5.47 -2.93
N SER A 168 -16.67 5.61 -3.08
CA SER A 168 -17.66 5.12 -2.12
C SER A 168 -17.36 5.49 -0.67
N GLN A 169 -16.66 6.61 -0.42
CA GLN A 169 -16.21 7.03 0.92
C GLN A 169 -15.31 5.99 1.61
N LEU A 170 -14.36 5.39 0.89
CA LEU A 170 -13.47 4.30 1.31
C LEU A 170 -14.15 2.95 1.61
N ARG A 171 -15.38 2.73 1.19
CA ARG A 171 -16.13 1.54 1.54
C ARG A 171 -16.00 0.43 0.51
N GLY A 172 -16.07 -0.82 0.99
CA GLY A 172 -16.22 -2.01 0.18
C GLY A 172 -14.95 -2.55 -0.48
N LEU A 173 -13.77 -2.13 0.00
CA LEU A 173 -12.48 -2.75 -0.25
C LEU A 173 -11.85 -3.15 1.09
N GLY A 174 -11.23 -4.32 1.13
CA GLY A 174 -10.58 -4.87 2.31
C GLY A 174 -9.11 -4.47 2.41
N GLY A 175 -8.21 -5.35 1.99
CA GLY A 175 -6.77 -5.07 1.89
C GLY A 175 -6.34 -4.44 0.57
N ALA A 176 -7.18 -4.49 -0.47
CA ALA A 176 -6.94 -3.85 -1.76
C ALA A 176 -7.36 -2.37 -1.76
N ILE A 177 -7.08 -1.64 -0.67
CA ILE A 177 -7.29 -0.20 -0.65
C ILE A 177 -6.57 0.41 -1.85
N GLN A 178 -7.35 0.96 -2.77
CA GLN A 178 -6.93 1.32 -4.12
C GLN A 178 -5.82 2.40 -4.15
N ASN A 179 -5.82 3.30 -3.20
CA ASN A 179 -4.78 4.29 -2.99
C ASN A 179 -4.67 4.56 -1.49
N PHE A 180 -3.53 4.22 -0.91
CA PHE A 180 -3.32 4.31 0.54
C PHE A 180 -3.37 5.75 1.09
N GLU A 181 -3.19 6.78 0.27
CA GLU A 181 -3.34 8.17 0.71
C GLU A 181 -4.78 8.56 1.05
N LEU A 182 -5.79 7.84 0.55
CA LEU A 182 -7.21 8.16 0.71
C LEU A 182 -7.76 8.03 2.15
N GLN A 183 -6.95 7.68 3.13
CA GLN A 183 -7.37 7.58 4.53
C GLN A 183 -6.99 8.79 5.37
N LYS A 184 -6.26 9.76 4.81
CA LYS A 184 -5.60 10.81 5.60
C LYS A 184 -6.46 12.04 5.86
N GLY A 185 -7.31 12.44 4.92
CA GLY A 185 -8.05 13.70 4.99
C GLY A 185 -9.55 13.56 5.24
N GLY A 186 -10.19 12.56 4.65
CA GLY A 186 -11.64 12.32 4.73
C GLY A 186 -12.49 13.38 4.04
N THR A 187 -11.90 14.36 3.34
CA THR A 187 -12.59 15.48 2.71
C THR A 187 -11.82 16.07 1.54
N SER A 188 -12.54 16.65 0.59
CA SER A 188 -11.98 17.43 -0.51
C SER A 188 -11.55 18.85 -0.12
N VAL A 189 -11.89 19.32 1.08
CA VAL A 189 -11.38 20.57 1.61
C VAL A 189 -9.93 20.37 2.08
N PRO A 190 -8.96 21.17 1.59
CA PRO A 190 -7.56 21.03 1.99
C PRO A 190 -7.39 21.18 3.50
N GLN A 191 -6.65 20.25 4.09
CA GLN A 191 -6.32 20.23 5.52
C GLN A 191 -4.81 20.24 5.71
N ILE A 192 -4.32 21.05 6.65
CA ILE A 192 -2.92 21.07 7.06
C ILE A 192 -2.80 20.41 8.44
N TYR A 193 -1.80 19.56 8.59
CA TYR A 193 -1.46 18.92 9.87
C TYR A 193 0.05 18.62 9.91
N HIS A 194 0.57 18.28 11.08
CA HIS A 194 1.91 17.71 11.19
C HIS A 194 1.79 16.19 11.05
N SER A 195 2.44 15.64 10.03
CA SER A 195 2.50 14.19 9.83
C SER A 195 3.54 13.56 10.75
N ARG A 196 4.65 14.27 10.99
CA ARG A 196 5.72 13.79 11.87
C ARG A 196 6.29 14.94 12.69
N ILE A 197 6.60 14.64 13.96
CA ILE A 197 7.43 15.46 14.85
C ILE A 197 8.12 14.51 15.85
N PHE A 198 9.41 14.28 15.65
CA PHE A 198 10.15 13.32 16.47
C PHE A 198 11.62 13.68 16.61
N VAL A 199 12.27 13.07 17.58
CA VAL A 199 13.71 13.10 17.80
C VAL A 199 14.28 11.72 17.58
N LYS A 200 15.41 11.65 16.86
CA LYS A 200 16.21 10.44 16.60
C LYS A 200 17.58 10.61 17.26
N GLN A 201 18.01 9.66 18.09
CA GLN A 201 19.35 9.62 18.68
C GLN A 201 20.09 8.39 18.20
N THR A 202 21.21 8.58 17.52
CA THR A 202 22.14 7.52 17.11
C THR A 202 23.32 7.45 18.06
N VAL A 203 23.67 6.25 18.50
CA VAL A 203 24.83 5.94 19.33
C VAL A 203 25.70 4.92 18.60
N GLY A 204 26.87 5.34 18.14
CA GLY A 204 27.84 4.46 17.48
C GLY A 204 28.44 3.44 18.43
N LEU A 205 28.64 2.22 17.95
CA LEU A 205 29.27 1.09 18.63
C LEU A 205 30.50 0.57 17.87
N GLY A 206 30.97 1.32 16.83
CA GLY A 206 32.09 0.94 15.99
C GLY A 206 31.68 0.10 14.78
N GLY A 207 32.62 -0.61 14.21
CA GLY A 207 32.45 -1.33 12.95
C GLY A 207 32.94 -0.50 11.75
N LYS A 208 32.32 -0.68 10.57
CA LYS A 208 32.63 0.10 9.37
C LYS A 208 31.93 1.47 9.45
N SER A 209 32.60 2.53 8.99
CA SER A 209 31.93 3.81 8.76
C SER A 209 31.10 3.71 7.49
N LEU A 210 29.82 4.07 7.60
CA LEU A 210 28.86 4.11 6.52
C LEU A 210 28.44 5.56 6.30
N VAL A 211 28.17 5.92 5.04
CA VAL A 211 27.63 7.22 4.66
C VAL A 211 26.11 7.15 4.70
N GLU A 212 25.46 8.12 5.31
CA GLU A 212 24.05 8.40 5.14
C GLU A 212 23.89 9.61 4.24
N GLU A 213 23.29 9.43 3.09
CA GLU A 213 23.04 10.53 2.15
C GLU A 213 21.97 11.47 2.69
N SER A 214 22.02 12.75 2.32
CA SER A 214 20.97 13.70 2.65
C SER A 214 19.65 13.34 1.98
N GLY A 215 18.54 13.43 2.73
CA GLY A 215 17.22 13.09 2.21
C GLY A 215 16.08 13.44 3.19
N PRO A 216 14.83 13.20 2.79
CA PRO A 216 13.70 13.29 3.70
C PRO A 216 13.91 12.40 4.93
N LEU A 217 13.70 12.94 6.14
CA LEU A 217 13.85 12.25 7.43
C LEU A 217 15.26 11.70 7.73
N GLN A 218 16.28 12.20 7.03
CA GLN A 218 17.68 11.87 7.31
C GLN A 218 18.62 13.02 6.97
N LEU A 219 19.53 13.36 7.88
CA LEU A 219 20.59 14.31 7.63
C LEU A 219 21.82 13.59 7.05
N GLY A 220 22.44 14.19 6.04
CA GLY A 220 23.73 13.72 5.54
C GLY A 220 24.76 13.62 6.66
N THR A 221 25.34 12.44 6.85
CA THR A 221 26.28 12.17 7.94
C THR A 221 27.03 10.85 7.73
N HIS A 222 27.95 10.56 8.66
CA HIS A 222 28.60 9.27 8.77
C HIS A 222 28.18 8.58 10.07
N TYR A 223 27.94 7.28 10.03
CA TYR A 223 27.60 6.48 11.19
C TYR A 223 28.30 5.11 11.18
N ASP A 224 28.36 4.50 12.36
CA ASP A 224 28.94 3.17 12.52
C ASP A 224 27.98 2.07 12.01
N SER A 225 28.50 1.04 11.35
CA SER A 225 27.72 -0.15 10.95
C SER A 225 27.10 -0.88 12.15
N ARG A 226 27.72 -0.73 13.33
CA ARG A 226 27.21 -1.21 14.62
C ARG A 226 26.75 -0.01 15.41
N ARG A 227 25.46 0.08 15.71
CA ARG A 227 24.87 1.25 16.36
C ARG A 227 23.55 0.93 17.03
N LEU A 228 23.19 1.77 17.98
CA LEU A 228 21.84 1.87 18.52
C LEU A 228 21.18 3.14 17.98
N VAL A 229 19.91 3.07 17.66
CA VAL A 229 19.08 4.22 17.29
C VAL A 229 17.85 4.23 18.18
N PHE A 230 17.52 5.39 18.74
CA PHE A 230 16.33 5.61 19.54
C PHE A 230 15.51 6.72 18.91
N VAL A 231 14.22 6.48 18.71
CA VAL A 231 13.26 7.45 18.17
C VAL A 231 12.15 7.66 19.17
N ALA A 232 11.73 8.90 19.35
CA ALA A 232 10.59 9.25 20.20
C ALA A 232 9.84 10.46 19.66
N GLY A 233 8.51 10.37 19.60
CA GLY A 233 7.67 11.45 19.10
C GLY A 233 6.44 10.94 18.37
N ASN A 234 5.97 11.74 17.41
CA ASN A 234 4.92 11.37 16.45
C ASN A 234 5.56 11.00 15.11
N PHE A 235 5.25 9.81 14.58
CA PHE A 235 5.81 9.27 13.33
C PHE A 235 4.90 8.18 12.76
N SER A 236 5.13 7.76 11.53
CA SER A 236 4.55 6.53 10.99
C SER A 236 5.39 5.33 11.43
N ILE A 237 4.75 4.27 11.90
CA ILE A 237 5.49 3.03 12.23
C ILE A 237 6.19 2.44 10.99
N LEU A 238 5.64 2.67 9.80
CA LEU A 238 6.21 2.25 8.53
C LEU A 238 7.49 3.03 8.13
N ASP A 239 7.84 4.10 8.85
CA ASP A 239 9.14 4.77 8.68
C ASP A 239 10.29 3.89 9.19
N PHE A 240 10.02 2.90 10.05
CA PHE A 240 11.01 2.06 10.72
C PHE A 240 10.81 0.56 10.51
N PHE A 241 9.56 0.10 10.41
CA PHE A 241 9.19 -1.32 10.25
C PHE A 241 8.66 -1.60 8.85
N ASP A 242 8.93 -2.81 8.34
CA ASP A 242 8.52 -3.26 7.00
C ASP A 242 8.98 -2.32 5.86
N THR A 243 10.05 -1.56 6.07
CA THR A 243 10.65 -0.75 5.01
C THR A 243 11.23 -1.67 3.93
N ASN A 244 11.19 -1.27 2.66
CA ASN A 244 11.82 -2.03 1.57
C ASN A 244 12.45 -1.08 0.53
N ALA A 245 13.29 -1.63 -0.36
CA ALA A 245 14.01 -0.85 -1.34
C ALA A 245 13.18 -0.52 -2.59
N PHE A 246 12.01 -1.12 -2.74
CA PHE A 246 11.26 -1.09 -3.99
C PHE A 246 9.95 -0.32 -3.90
N ASP A 247 9.26 -0.37 -2.75
CA ASP A 247 7.94 0.22 -2.64
C ASP A 247 7.56 0.54 -1.19
N VAL A 248 7.62 1.80 -0.81
CA VAL A 248 7.31 2.29 0.54
C VAL A 248 6.33 3.46 0.57
N ASP A 249 6.03 4.06 -0.60
CA ASP A 249 5.17 5.24 -0.68
C ASP A 249 4.27 5.18 -1.93
N PRO A 250 2.94 5.36 -1.81
CA PRO A 250 2.03 5.38 -2.96
C PRO A 250 2.26 6.57 -3.89
N ARG A 251 3.18 7.49 -3.52
CA ARG A 251 3.51 8.65 -4.34
C ARG A 251 4.51 8.33 -5.45
N ASP A 252 5.27 7.24 -5.34
CA ASP A 252 6.29 6.85 -6.32
C ASP A 252 6.21 5.39 -6.79
N GLY A 253 5.62 4.49 -6.01
CA GLY A 253 5.48 3.06 -6.30
C GLY A 253 4.06 2.61 -6.63
N PHE A 254 3.71 1.41 -6.19
CA PHE A 254 2.35 0.88 -6.23
C PHE A 254 1.41 1.70 -5.35
N LEU A 255 0.12 1.72 -5.67
CA LEU A 255 -0.85 2.54 -4.93
C LEU A 255 -1.52 1.79 -3.77
N GLY A 256 -1.71 0.49 -3.91
CA GLY A 256 -2.48 -0.32 -2.98
C GLY A 256 -1.73 -0.64 -1.69
N LEU A 257 -2.43 -0.62 -0.55
CA LEU A 257 -1.86 -0.88 0.79
C LEU A 257 -1.02 -2.17 0.85
N GLY A 258 -1.52 -3.28 0.30
CA GLY A 258 -0.84 -4.58 0.38
C GLY A 258 0.50 -4.65 -0.34
N PHE A 259 0.84 -3.66 -1.19
CA PHE A 259 2.15 -3.53 -1.82
C PHE A 259 3.12 -2.72 -0.97
N LEU A 260 2.63 -1.71 -0.26
CA LEU A 260 3.44 -0.80 0.57
C LEU A 260 3.86 -1.45 1.89
N THR A 261 2.96 -2.24 2.47
CA THR A 261 3.18 -2.97 3.72
C THR A 261 2.45 -4.31 3.68
N TYR A 262 2.55 -5.12 4.74
CA TYR A 262 1.74 -6.34 4.81
C TYR A 262 0.24 -6.00 4.83
N GLY A 263 -0.54 -6.56 3.92
CA GLY A 263 -1.98 -6.30 3.85
C GLY A 263 -2.74 -6.62 5.15
N ALA A 264 -2.25 -7.54 5.97
CA ALA A 264 -2.85 -7.89 7.27
C ALA A 264 -2.17 -7.22 8.49
N TYR A 265 -1.35 -6.20 8.28
CA TYR A 265 -0.70 -5.45 9.36
C TYR A 265 -1.61 -4.33 9.86
N ASP A 266 -2.47 -4.65 10.82
CA ASP A 266 -3.31 -3.67 11.49
C ASP A 266 -2.52 -2.96 12.59
N PHE A 267 -1.50 -2.18 12.18
CA PHE A 267 -0.61 -1.47 13.11
C PHE A 267 -1.34 -0.33 13.83
N ALA A 268 -1.06 -0.18 15.12
CA ALA A 268 -1.68 0.89 15.90
C ALA A 268 -1.24 2.26 15.38
N SER A 269 -2.21 3.11 15.03
CA SER A 269 -2.00 4.49 14.57
C SER A 269 -3.31 5.26 14.58
N ASP A 270 -3.27 6.57 14.41
CA ASP A 270 -4.47 7.34 14.08
C ASP A 270 -4.95 7.04 12.65
N ALA A 271 -6.11 7.57 12.25
CA ALA A 271 -6.69 7.36 10.92
C ALA A 271 -5.79 7.84 9.77
N ARG A 272 -4.77 8.66 10.03
CA ARG A 272 -3.83 9.15 9.02
C ARG A 272 -2.55 8.31 8.89
N GLY A 273 -2.31 7.35 9.78
CA GLY A 273 -1.11 6.51 9.76
C GLY A 273 0.00 6.97 10.68
N TYR A 274 -0.28 7.89 11.57
CA TYR A 274 0.71 8.44 12.49
C TYR A 274 0.34 8.15 13.93
N SER A 275 1.37 8.02 14.77
CA SER A 275 1.16 7.73 16.19
C SER A 275 2.30 8.25 17.05
N TYR A 276 2.03 8.42 18.33
CA TYR A 276 3.04 8.78 19.32
C TYR A 276 3.63 7.53 19.94
N GLY A 277 4.95 7.52 20.14
CA GLY A 277 5.59 6.40 20.79
C GLY A 277 7.10 6.46 20.72
N GLY A 278 7.71 5.28 20.84
CA GLY A 278 9.15 5.12 20.74
C GLY A 278 9.53 3.86 19.98
N VAL A 279 10.66 3.95 19.27
CA VAL A 279 11.31 2.86 18.55
C VAL A 279 12.75 2.76 19.03
N GLY A 280 13.24 1.55 19.23
CA GLY A 280 14.65 1.22 19.43
C GLY A 280 15.12 0.30 18.32
N GLU A 281 16.24 0.64 17.69
CA GLU A 281 16.88 -0.18 16.67
C GLU A 281 18.30 -0.54 17.09
N PHE A 282 18.68 -1.79 16.90
CA PHE A 282 20.03 -2.29 17.11
C PHE A 282 20.55 -2.85 15.79
N PHE A 283 21.60 -2.24 15.26
CA PHE A 283 22.28 -2.67 14.04
C PHE A 283 23.62 -3.33 14.40
N TRP A 284 23.86 -4.47 13.79
CA TRP A 284 25.12 -5.19 13.91
C TRP A 284 25.53 -5.73 12.55
N ASP A 285 26.28 -4.90 11.81
CA ASP A 285 26.71 -5.15 10.44
C ASP A 285 25.51 -5.46 9.51
N ASP A 286 25.30 -6.69 9.09
CA ASP A 286 24.22 -7.11 8.18
C ASP A 286 22.90 -7.46 8.90
N TRP A 287 22.86 -7.36 10.22
CA TRP A 287 21.69 -7.67 11.03
C TRP A 287 21.09 -6.40 11.68
N ALA A 288 19.79 -6.38 11.79
CA ALA A 288 19.10 -5.39 12.61
C ALA A 288 17.94 -6.02 13.40
N VAL A 289 17.77 -5.54 14.63
CA VAL A 289 16.59 -5.84 15.46
C VAL A 289 15.93 -4.53 15.79
N ARG A 290 14.61 -4.43 15.58
CA ARG A 290 13.79 -3.26 15.89
C ARG A 290 12.71 -3.64 16.88
N VAL A 291 12.45 -2.76 17.83
CA VAL A 291 11.34 -2.87 18.77
C VAL A 291 10.62 -1.52 18.84
N GLY A 292 9.30 -1.54 18.90
CA GLY A 292 8.51 -0.32 18.98
C GLY A 292 7.29 -0.46 19.86
N ARG A 293 6.94 0.62 20.58
CA ARG A 293 5.66 0.77 21.28
C ARG A 293 5.04 2.11 20.93
N ILE A 294 3.80 2.09 20.45
CA ILE A 294 3.07 3.25 19.96
C ILE A 294 1.65 3.29 20.51
N THR A 295 1.05 4.50 20.51
CA THR A 295 -0.33 4.72 20.92
C THR A 295 -1.31 4.27 19.84
N PRO A 296 -2.40 3.55 20.19
CA PRO A 296 -3.50 3.29 19.29
C PRO A 296 -4.49 4.47 19.25
N PRO A 297 -5.44 4.51 18.31
CA PRO A 297 -6.56 5.43 18.37
C PRO A 297 -7.49 5.10 19.55
N LYS A 298 -8.30 6.07 19.98
CA LYS A 298 -9.32 5.85 21.04
C LYS A 298 -10.46 4.98 20.57
N ASP A 299 -10.91 5.24 19.36
CA ASP A 299 -11.93 4.49 18.64
C ASP A 299 -11.34 3.99 17.32
N PRO A 300 -11.82 2.87 16.79
CA PRO A 300 -11.28 2.27 15.57
C PRO A 300 -11.24 3.26 14.41
N ASN A 301 -10.08 3.38 13.78
CA ASN A 301 -9.82 4.22 12.62
C ASN A 301 -10.20 5.70 12.79
N GLN A 302 -9.95 6.27 14.01
CA GLN A 302 -10.22 7.68 14.31
C GLN A 302 -8.92 8.44 14.60
N LEU A 303 -8.98 9.80 14.51
CA LEU A 303 -7.81 10.66 14.75
C LEU A 303 -7.36 10.74 16.21
N PRO A 304 -8.25 10.81 17.23
CA PRO A 304 -7.81 10.93 18.61
C PRO A 304 -7.12 9.65 19.09
N VAL A 305 -5.85 9.76 19.51
CA VAL A 305 -5.08 8.64 20.06
C VAL A 305 -5.22 8.50 21.59
N ASP A 306 -4.98 7.29 22.08
CA ASP A 306 -5.01 6.96 23.50
C ASP A 306 -3.60 6.96 24.10
N PHE A 307 -3.26 7.97 24.88
CA PHE A 307 -1.93 8.11 25.48
C PHE A 307 -1.65 7.18 26.66
N ARG A 308 -2.56 6.29 27.02
CA ARG A 308 -2.37 5.32 28.11
C ARG A 308 -1.52 4.13 27.67
N LEU A 309 -0.30 4.35 27.23
CA LEU A 309 0.66 3.39 26.64
C LEU A 309 0.89 2.08 27.44
N PHE A 310 0.54 2.04 28.72
CA PHE A 310 0.61 0.83 29.55
C PHE A 310 -0.72 0.06 29.58
N LYS A 311 -1.82 0.71 29.18
CA LYS A 311 -3.16 0.09 29.11
C LYS A 311 -3.51 -0.32 27.67
N TYR A 312 -3.27 0.58 26.70
CA TYR A 312 -3.53 0.40 25.28
C TYR A 312 -2.28 0.74 24.50
N TYR A 313 -1.87 -0.14 23.60
CA TYR A 313 -0.61 -0.02 22.88
C TYR A 313 -0.55 -0.92 21.66
N GLY A 314 0.25 -0.54 20.69
CA GLY A 314 0.79 -1.41 19.65
C GLY A 314 2.25 -1.70 19.94
N ASP A 315 2.59 -2.97 20.13
CA ASP A 315 3.97 -3.45 20.22
C ASP A 315 4.35 -4.17 18.94
N GLN A 316 5.54 -3.92 18.45
CA GLN A 316 6.12 -4.66 17.34
C GLN A 316 7.58 -4.97 17.57
N ILE A 317 8.02 -6.08 16.99
CA ILE A 317 9.42 -6.49 16.90
C ILE A 317 9.71 -6.97 15.48
N GLU A 318 10.84 -6.56 14.93
CA GLU A 318 11.32 -6.97 13.61
C GLU A 318 12.77 -7.41 13.68
N LEU A 319 13.07 -8.51 13.00
CA LEU A 319 14.43 -8.98 12.72
C LEU A 319 14.70 -8.81 11.22
N GLU A 320 15.81 -8.21 10.88
CA GLU A 320 16.28 -8.00 9.51
C GLU A 320 17.64 -8.65 9.29
N HIS A 321 17.83 -9.23 8.12
CA HIS A 321 19.13 -9.69 7.63
C HIS A 321 19.35 -9.27 6.18
N LYS A 322 20.40 -8.51 5.93
CA LYS A 322 20.89 -8.15 4.60
C LYS A 322 21.83 -9.23 4.08
N HIS A 323 21.71 -9.55 2.81
CA HIS A 323 22.56 -10.57 2.18
C HIS A 323 22.88 -10.20 0.72
N LYS A 324 23.84 -10.90 0.14
CA LYS A 324 24.14 -10.82 -1.29
C LYS A 324 24.04 -12.19 -1.94
N ILE A 325 23.30 -12.27 -3.04
CA ILE A 325 23.24 -13.46 -3.88
C ILE A 325 23.85 -13.08 -5.24
N ARG A 326 24.98 -13.71 -5.61
CA ARG A 326 25.73 -13.39 -6.83
C ARG A 326 26.01 -11.88 -6.96
N GLU A 327 26.54 -11.29 -5.88
CA GLU A 327 26.84 -9.85 -5.74
C GLU A 327 25.63 -8.90 -5.81
N GLN A 328 24.41 -9.41 -5.95
CA GLN A 328 23.19 -8.61 -5.91
C GLN A 328 22.64 -8.53 -4.50
N GLU A 329 22.30 -7.33 -4.07
CA GLU A 329 21.76 -7.08 -2.73
C GLU A 329 20.35 -7.66 -2.57
N GLY A 330 20.11 -8.15 -1.38
CA GLY A 330 18.81 -8.63 -0.95
C GLY A 330 18.66 -8.53 0.56
N MET A 331 17.44 -8.71 1.02
CA MET A 331 17.09 -8.60 2.43
C MET A 331 15.95 -9.53 2.77
N VAL A 332 15.97 -10.06 3.98
CA VAL A 332 14.83 -10.78 4.57
C VAL A 332 14.47 -10.17 5.91
N ARG A 333 13.17 -10.17 6.22
CA ARG A 333 12.63 -9.67 7.50
C ARG A 333 11.60 -10.64 8.07
N ALA A 334 11.52 -10.66 9.39
CA ALA A 334 10.44 -11.27 10.13
C ALA A 334 9.91 -10.25 11.15
N LEU A 335 8.62 -9.97 11.07
CA LEU A 335 7.93 -9.01 11.93
C LEU A 335 6.85 -9.71 12.74
N ALA A 336 6.75 -9.39 14.03
CA ALA A 336 5.62 -9.78 14.87
C ALA A 336 5.04 -8.54 15.55
N PHE A 337 3.70 -8.47 15.63
CA PHE A 337 3.01 -7.39 16.32
C PHE A 337 1.99 -7.90 17.35
N ARG A 338 1.71 -7.06 18.32
CA ARG A 338 0.69 -7.27 19.33
C ARG A 338 0.05 -5.93 19.70
N ASN A 339 -1.20 -5.76 19.34
CA ASN A 339 -2.00 -4.58 19.69
C ASN A 339 -2.93 -4.92 20.84
N ARG A 340 -2.91 -4.13 21.90
CA ARG A 340 -3.89 -4.17 22.99
C ARG A 340 -4.72 -2.91 22.94
N GLU A 341 -5.98 -3.04 22.59
CA GLU A 341 -6.87 -1.92 22.26
C GLU A 341 -8.28 -2.20 22.78
N ASN A 342 -9.14 -1.18 22.77
CA ASN A 342 -10.55 -1.32 23.14
C ASN A 342 -11.36 -1.84 21.95
N MET A 343 -11.15 -3.11 21.57
CA MET A 343 -11.68 -3.74 20.38
C MET A 343 -12.82 -4.69 20.68
N GLY A 344 -13.79 -4.80 19.75
CA GLY A 344 -14.79 -5.84 19.73
C GLY A 344 -14.24 -7.16 19.18
N ARG A 345 -14.65 -8.30 19.76
CA ARG A 345 -14.47 -9.61 19.16
C ARG A 345 -15.69 -9.97 18.34
N PHE A 346 -15.48 -10.52 17.14
CA PHE A 346 -16.57 -10.97 16.28
C PHE A 346 -17.48 -12.01 16.97
N SER A 347 -16.90 -12.98 17.68
CA SER A 347 -17.66 -13.98 18.42
C SER A 347 -18.53 -13.37 19.50
N ASP A 348 -18.04 -12.37 20.23
CA ASP A 348 -18.76 -11.74 21.33
C ASP A 348 -19.90 -10.86 20.78
N ALA A 349 -19.69 -10.16 19.66
CA ALA A 349 -20.72 -9.37 18.98
C ALA A 349 -21.85 -10.29 18.43
N ILE A 350 -21.49 -11.40 17.81
CA ILE A 350 -22.47 -12.41 17.36
C ILE A 350 -23.28 -12.96 18.53
N ALA A 351 -22.62 -13.35 19.62
CA ALA A 351 -23.29 -13.90 20.79
C ALA A 351 -24.24 -12.89 21.47
N ALA A 352 -23.83 -11.61 21.54
CA ALA A 352 -24.70 -10.55 22.07
C ALA A 352 -25.94 -10.34 21.19
N PHE A 353 -25.77 -10.34 19.87
CA PHE A 353 -26.89 -10.23 18.93
C PHE A 353 -27.82 -11.44 18.97
N GLU A 354 -27.30 -12.65 19.05
CA GLU A 354 -28.09 -13.89 19.15
C GLU A 354 -28.85 -13.96 20.50
N ALA A 355 -28.32 -13.36 21.58
CA ALA A 355 -28.98 -13.29 22.87
C ALA A 355 -30.16 -12.28 22.90
N ASP A 356 -29.97 -11.09 22.39
CA ASP A 356 -31.00 -10.04 22.28
C ASP A 356 -30.68 -9.05 21.14
N ALA A 357 -31.16 -9.36 19.95
CA ALA A 357 -30.96 -8.51 18.77
C ALA A 357 -31.55 -7.11 18.91
N LYS A 358 -32.67 -6.96 19.63
CA LYS A 358 -33.35 -5.67 19.81
C LYS A 358 -32.58 -4.78 20.77
N GLU A 359 -32.11 -5.31 21.87
CA GLU A 359 -31.28 -4.56 22.82
C GLU A 359 -29.96 -4.18 22.18
N ASN A 360 -29.32 -5.09 21.45
CA ASN A 360 -28.10 -4.85 20.67
C ASN A 360 -28.24 -3.60 19.78
N ALA A 361 -29.35 -3.41 19.11
CA ALA A 361 -29.59 -2.28 18.22
C ALA A 361 -29.86 -0.96 18.96
N THR A 362 -30.41 -0.98 20.16
CA THR A 362 -30.97 0.20 20.83
C THR A 362 -30.09 0.78 21.92
N THR A 363 -29.24 -0.02 22.55
CA THR A 363 -28.49 0.40 23.75
C THR A 363 -26.98 0.63 23.52
N CYS A 364 -26.42 0.17 22.41
CA CYS A 364 -25.03 0.46 22.07
C CYS A 364 -24.85 1.93 21.65
N THR A 365 -24.20 2.73 22.50
CA THR A 365 -23.96 4.16 22.28
C THR A 365 -22.52 4.47 21.90
N GLY A 366 -21.65 3.47 21.78
CA GLY A 366 -20.28 3.62 21.34
C GLY A 366 -20.15 3.82 19.83
N PHE A 367 -18.91 4.05 19.38
CA PHE A 367 -18.61 4.16 17.95
C PHE A 367 -18.93 2.84 17.21
N ASN A 368 -19.70 2.89 16.11
CA ASN A 368 -20.15 1.72 15.35
C ASN A 368 -19.93 1.85 13.84
N TYR A 369 -18.93 2.60 13.39
CA TYR A 369 -18.65 2.91 11.97
C TYR A 369 -19.82 3.58 11.23
N GLY A 370 -20.78 4.16 11.95
CA GLY A 370 -21.99 4.73 11.38
C GLY A 370 -23.02 3.69 10.92
N SER A 371 -22.87 2.43 11.30
CA SER A 371 -23.88 1.39 11.04
C SER A 371 -25.16 1.72 11.80
N GLN A 372 -26.29 1.58 11.09
CA GLN A 372 -27.66 1.74 11.63
C GLN A 372 -28.43 0.42 11.52
N ASN A 373 -27.76 -0.70 11.24
CA ASN A 373 -28.41 -1.97 10.95
C ASN A 373 -28.84 -2.69 12.23
N ALA A 374 -30.09 -2.45 12.65
CA ALA A 374 -30.67 -3.12 13.80
C ALA A 374 -30.85 -4.65 13.62
N GLY A 375 -30.76 -5.15 12.41
CA GLY A 375 -30.89 -6.58 12.09
C GLY A 375 -29.55 -7.32 12.00
N ALA A 376 -28.47 -6.74 12.48
CA ALA A 376 -27.13 -7.32 12.40
C ALA A 376 -26.34 -7.16 13.72
N PRO A 377 -25.36 -8.04 14.00
CA PRO A 377 -24.48 -7.86 15.15
C PRO A 377 -23.65 -6.59 15.02
N ASP A 378 -23.40 -5.88 16.13
CA ASP A 378 -22.60 -4.67 16.19
C ASP A 378 -21.40 -4.88 17.14
N LEU A 379 -20.20 -4.59 16.66
CA LEU A 379 -18.94 -4.70 17.41
C LEU A 379 -18.88 -3.80 18.64
N CYS A 380 -19.59 -2.69 18.64
CA CYS A 380 -19.66 -1.75 19.76
C CYS A 380 -20.05 -2.44 21.09
N TRP A 381 -20.92 -3.45 21.07
CA TRP A 381 -21.29 -4.25 22.23
C TRP A 381 -20.17 -5.11 22.80
N ALA A 382 -19.24 -5.51 21.94
CA ALA A 382 -18.18 -6.45 22.27
C ALA A 382 -16.87 -5.75 22.66
N ARG A 383 -16.83 -4.38 22.62
CA ARG A 383 -15.60 -3.64 22.89
C ARG A 383 -15.19 -3.73 24.35
N LYS A 384 -13.98 -4.22 24.53
CA LYS A 384 -13.26 -4.32 25.79
C LYS A 384 -11.77 -4.38 25.49
N PRO A 385 -10.86 -4.26 26.48
CA PRO A 385 -9.44 -4.48 26.23
C PRO A 385 -9.18 -5.88 25.70
N ASN A 386 -9.04 -6.00 24.39
CA ASN A 386 -8.69 -7.22 23.65
C ASN A 386 -7.28 -7.10 23.06
N VAL A 387 -6.76 -8.20 22.58
CA VAL A 387 -5.43 -8.27 21.95
C VAL A 387 -5.58 -8.87 20.56
N LYS A 388 -5.09 -8.15 19.54
CA LYS A 388 -4.84 -8.64 18.18
C LYS A 388 -3.34 -8.89 18.03
N LYS A 389 -2.95 -9.95 17.36
CA LYS A 389 -1.55 -10.31 17.12
C LYS A 389 -1.37 -10.89 15.74
N GLY A 390 -0.18 -10.68 15.20
CA GLY A 390 0.19 -11.26 13.90
C GLY A 390 1.69 -11.44 13.76
N ILE A 391 2.06 -12.19 12.73
CA ILE A 391 3.43 -12.45 12.32
C ILE A 391 3.52 -12.38 10.81
N GLY A 392 4.56 -11.75 10.30
CA GLY A 392 4.82 -11.58 8.88
C GLY A 392 6.26 -11.89 8.51
N VAL A 393 6.46 -12.22 7.25
CA VAL A 393 7.77 -12.40 6.64
C VAL A 393 7.84 -11.60 5.34
N PHE A 394 8.99 -11.02 5.09
CA PHE A 394 9.29 -10.24 3.89
C PHE A 394 10.63 -10.67 3.32
N ALA A 395 10.74 -10.67 2.00
CA ALA A 395 11.99 -10.85 1.30
C ALA A 395 12.04 -9.95 0.07
N GLU A 396 13.21 -9.40 -0.21
CA GLU A 396 13.48 -8.64 -1.43
C GLU A 396 14.85 -9.05 -2.01
N GLN A 397 14.97 -8.95 -3.34
CA GLN A 397 16.19 -9.29 -4.04
C GLN A 397 16.32 -8.49 -5.33
N TYR A 398 17.48 -7.86 -5.54
CA TYR A 398 17.87 -7.37 -6.85
C TYR A 398 18.28 -8.52 -7.77
N ILE A 399 17.82 -8.45 -9.03
CA ILE A 399 18.19 -9.39 -10.10
C ILE A 399 18.85 -8.58 -11.21
N GLY A 400 20.20 -8.60 -11.23
CA GLY A 400 20.97 -7.68 -12.08
C GLY A 400 20.86 -6.23 -11.60
N HIS A 401 21.00 -5.26 -12.52
CA HIS A 401 21.05 -3.84 -12.17
C HIS A 401 19.68 -3.17 -12.16
N ASP A 402 18.73 -3.67 -12.93
CA ASP A 402 17.49 -2.97 -13.24
C ASP A 402 16.24 -3.66 -12.71
N LEU A 403 16.33 -4.91 -12.27
CA LEU A 403 15.19 -5.69 -11.84
C LEU A 403 15.23 -5.92 -10.33
N GLY A 404 14.12 -5.65 -9.67
CA GLY A 404 13.90 -5.95 -8.26
C GLY A 404 12.65 -6.80 -8.09
N VAL A 405 12.70 -7.75 -7.18
CA VAL A 405 11.55 -8.57 -6.78
C VAL A 405 11.41 -8.52 -5.28
N PHE A 406 10.16 -8.42 -4.82
CA PHE A 406 9.85 -8.54 -3.40
C PHE A 406 8.62 -9.40 -3.18
N GLY A 407 8.53 -9.96 -1.98
CA GLY A 407 7.36 -10.70 -1.54
C GLY A 407 7.18 -10.61 -0.04
N ARG A 408 5.93 -10.60 0.39
CA ARG A 408 5.57 -10.57 1.80
C ARG A 408 4.34 -11.42 2.08
N ALA A 409 4.27 -11.95 3.28
CA ALA A 409 3.08 -12.65 3.76
C ALA A 409 2.91 -12.39 5.25
N MET A 410 1.67 -12.21 5.70
CA MET A 410 1.33 -12.01 7.09
C MET A 410 0.11 -12.81 7.49
N TYR A 411 0.14 -13.31 8.71
CA TYR A 411 -0.97 -13.93 9.40
C TYR A 411 -1.29 -13.11 10.65
N ALA A 412 -2.50 -12.57 10.73
CA ALA A 412 -3.11 -12.03 11.95
C ALA A 412 -4.21 -13.00 12.44
N ASP A 413 -4.57 -12.92 13.73
CA ASP A 413 -5.45 -13.89 14.36
C ASP A 413 -6.93 -13.80 13.93
N GLY A 414 -7.35 -12.66 13.37
CA GLY A 414 -8.67 -12.46 12.77
C GLY A 414 -9.84 -12.67 13.73
N GLN A 415 -9.67 -12.34 15.01
CA GLN A 415 -10.69 -12.52 16.03
C GLN A 415 -11.41 -11.23 16.43
N THR A 416 -10.80 -10.09 16.13
CA THR A 416 -11.24 -8.75 16.55
C THR A 416 -11.40 -7.83 15.36
N GLU A 417 -12.20 -6.77 15.54
CA GLU A 417 -12.39 -5.71 14.54
C GLU A 417 -11.08 -5.11 14.04
N VAL A 418 -11.11 -4.51 12.85
CA VAL A 418 -10.04 -3.64 12.36
C VAL A 418 -9.93 -2.42 13.27
N TYR A 419 -8.69 -2.03 13.60
CA TYR A 419 -8.49 -0.89 14.49
C TYR A 419 -7.80 0.30 13.82
N ALA A 420 -7.01 0.05 12.80
CA ALA A 420 -6.36 1.11 12.03
C ALA A 420 -6.76 1.11 10.55
N TYR A 421 -6.27 0.18 9.75
CA TYR A 421 -6.37 0.32 8.29
C TYR A 421 -6.95 -0.86 7.54
N THR A 422 -6.65 -2.07 7.96
CA THR A 422 -6.90 -3.23 7.10
C THR A 422 -7.90 -4.17 7.71
N SER A 423 -8.85 -4.61 6.89
CA SER A 423 -9.76 -5.69 7.23
C SER A 423 -9.21 -7.07 6.87
N ASP A 424 -7.99 -7.16 6.32
CA ASP A 424 -7.34 -8.45 6.08
C ASP A 424 -6.92 -9.10 7.40
N ASP A 425 -7.27 -10.36 7.58
CA ASP A 425 -6.75 -11.19 8.67
C ASP A 425 -5.50 -11.95 8.21
N ARG A 426 -5.31 -12.12 6.90
CA ARG A 426 -4.14 -12.76 6.28
C ARG A 426 -3.88 -12.12 4.93
N SER A 427 -2.61 -11.99 4.58
CA SER A 427 -2.23 -11.42 3.29
C SER A 427 -1.00 -12.10 2.69
N ALA A 428 -0.91 -12.05 1.37
CA ALA A 428 0.29 -12.41 0.62
C ALA A 428 0.43 -11.51 -0.59
N THR A 429 1.62 -10.97 -0.80
CA THR A 429 1.93 -10.02 -1.89
C THR A 429 3.21 -10.40 -2.57
N VAL A 430 3.27 -10.19 -3.87
CA VAL A 430 4.50 -10.24 -4.67
C VAL A 430 4.52 -9.06 -5.63
N GLY A 431 5.67 -8.43 -5.76
CA GLY A 431 5.89 -7.33 -6.69
C GLY A 431 7.20 -7.48 -7.44
N LEU A 432 7.24 -6.95 -8.64
CA LEU A 432 8.39 -6.90 -9.52
C LEU A 432 8.49 -5.50 -10.09
N LEU A 433 9.67 -4.88 -9.97
CA LEU A 433 9.95 -3.56 -10.50
C LEU A 433 11.15 -3.62 -11.44
N ALA A 434 11.05 -2.85 -12.53
CA ALA A 434 12.11 -2.73 -13.52
C ALA A 434 12.47 -1.25 -13.72
N LYS A 435 13.77 -0.91 -13.62
CA LYS A 435 14.30 0.39 -13.99
C LYS A 435 14.46 0.50 -15.50
N GLY A 436 14.29 1.70 -16.02
CA GLY A 436 14.26 1.98 -17.46
C GLY A 436 15.61 2.00 -18.16
N SER A 437 16.73 1.60 -17.54
CA SER A 437 18.06 1.59 -18.16
C SER A 437 18.07 0.72 -19.43
N SER A 438 17.33 -0.41 -19.40
CA SER A 438 17.22 -1.32 -20.53
C SER A 438 16.52 -0.73 -21.77
N TRP A 439 15.76 0.37 -21.60
CA TRP A 439 15.10 1.09 -22.72
C TRP A 439 15.52 2.57 -22.81
N SER A 440 16.76 2.87 -22.35
CA SER A 440 17.38 4.20 -22.43
C SER A 440 16.65 5.30 -21.65
N ARG A 441 15.93 4.92 -20.59
CA ARG A 441 15.21 5.80 -19.68
C ARG A 441 15.52 5.44 -18.21
N PRO A 442 16.78 5.59 -17.75
CA PRO A 442 17.28 4.99 -16.50
C PRO A 442 16.53 5.46 -15.22
N LYS A 443 15.81 6.58 -15.31
CA LYS A 443 15.02 7.11 -14.20
C LYS A 443 13.54 6.72 -14.22
N ASP A 444 13.09 6.07 -15.32
CA ASP A 444 11.73 5.54 -15.39
C ASP A 444 11.66 4.22 -14.61
N VAL A 445 10.48 3.92 -14.06
CA VAL A 445 10.20 2.68 -13.34
C VAL A 445 8.92 2.06 -13.86
N ALA A 446 8.93 0.77 -14.09
CA ALA A 446 7.74 -0.03 -14.37
C ALA A 446 7.54 -1.05 -13.25
N GLY A 447 6.32 -1.25 -12.80
CA GLY A 447 5.99 -2.24 -11.78
C GLY A 447 4.82 -3.12 -12.17
N ILE A 448 4.85 -4.38 -11.73
CA ILE A 448 3.74 -5.32 -11.75
C ILE A 448 3.70 -6.06 -10.42
N GLY A 449 2.51 -6.17 -9.81
CA GLY A 449 2.37 -6.87 -8.55
C GLY A 449 0.99 -7.50 -8.37
N GLY A 450 0.93 -8.52 -7.52
CA GLY A 450 -0.29 -9.17 -7.08
C GLY A 450 -0.38 -9.21 -5.57
N ASN A 451 -1.56 -8.87 -5.04
CA ASN A 451 -1.88 -8.95 -3.63
C ASN A 451 -3.11 -9.83 -3.40
N LEU A 452 -3.08 -10.61 -2.34
CA LEU A 452 -4.16 -11.50 -1.89
C LEU A 452 -4.46 -11.19 -0.42
N GLY A 453 -5.74 -10.91 -0.10
CA GLY A 453 -6.23 -10.71 1.25
C GLY A 453 -7.31 -11.73 1.62
N TRP A 454 -7.33 -12.21 2.87
CA TRP A 454 -8.33 -13.14 3.39
C TRP A 454 -8.82 -12.71 4.76
N ILE A 455 -10.09 -13.02 5.04
CA ILE A 455 -10.68 -12.91 6.37
C ILE A 455 -10.81 -14.29 7.03
N SER A 456 -10.88 -14.29 8.35
CA SER A 456 -11.11 -15.50 9.14
C SER A 456 -12.56 -16.00 9.00
N SER A 457 -12.82 -17.25 9.34
CA SER A 457 -14.17 -17.80 9.27
C SER A 457 -15.17 -17.11 10.22
N ILE A 458 -14.69 -16.64 11.38
CA ILE A 458 -15.55 -15.91 12.33
C ILE A 458 -15.84 -14.50 11.83
N HIS A 459 -14.87 -13.85 11.20
CA HIS A 459 -15.03 -12.54 10.56
C HIS A 459 -16.03 -12.66 9.38
N ALA A 460 -15.86 -13.68 8.53
CA ALA A 460 -16.82 -13.97 7.46
C ALA A 460 -18.24 -14.25 7.97
N LYS A 461 -18.39 -15.00 9.08
CA LYS A 461 -19.70 -15.22 9.73
C LYS A 461 -20.31 -13.89 10.18
N TYR A 462 -19.51 -13.03 10.83
CA TYR A 462 -19.95 -11.72 11.31
C TYR A 462 -20.45 -10.82 10.15
N LEU A 463 -19.69 -10.70 9.07
CA LEU A 463 -20.07 -9.94 7.88
C LEU A 463 -21.28 -10.57 7.18
N GLY A 464 -21.38 -11.91 7.14
CA GLY A 464 -22.51 -12.65 6.57
C GLY A 464 -23.82 -12.45 7.31
N MET A 465 -23.77 -12.08 8.58
CA MET A 465 -24.94 -11.68 9.38
C MET A 465 -25.30 -10.19 9.21
N GLY A 466 -24.61 -9.46 8.32
CA GLY A 466 -24.83 -8.04 8.06
C GLY A 466 -23.99 -7.09 8.91
N GLY A 467 -23.04 -7.62 9.69
CA GLY A 467 -22.12 -6.84 10.50
C GLY A 467 -21.22 -5.94 9.64
N VAL A 468 -20.70 -4.88 10.24
CA VAL A 468 -19.79 -3.90 9.60
C VAL A 468 -18.48 -3.87 10.37
N ASP A 469 -17.34 -3.95 9.65
CA ASP A 469 -16.01 -3.87 10.22
C ASP A 469 -15.12 -2.93 9.39
N GLY A 470 -14.83 -1.75 9.92
CA GLY A 470 -14.06 -0.73 9.21
C GLY A 470 -14.72 -0.34 7.89
N PHE A 471 -14.08 -0.70 6.79
CA PHE A 471 -14.50 -0.34 5.43
C PHE A 471 -15.31 -1.43 4.73
N VAL A 472 -15.48 -2.61 5.34
CA VAL A 472 -16.16 -3.77 4.76
C VAL A 472 -17.46 -4.11 5.49
N GLY A 473 -18.30 -4.91 4.84
CA GLY A 473 -19.61 -5.31 5.34
C GLY A 473 -20.72 -4.60 4.57
N ASP A 474 -21.20 -5.23 3.50
CA ASP A 474 -22.22 -4.70 2.58
C ASP A 474 -23.60 -5.36 2.78
N GLY A 475 -23.77 -6.06 3.92
CA GLY A 475 -25.01 -6.68 4.37
C GLY A 475 -25.17 -8.15 4.04
N ALA A 476 -24.30 -8.71 3.19
CA ALA A 476 -24.19 -10.15 2.92
C ALA A 476 -22.80 -10.45 2.38
N ILE A 477 -22.37 -11.71 2.42
CA ILE A 477 -21.06 -12.09 1.88
C ILE A 477 -21.10 -13.51 1.29
N THR A 478 -20.52 -13.67 0.11
CA THR A 478 -20.01 -14.95 -0.39
C THR A 478 -18.50 -14.93 -0.23
N ALA A 479 -18.03 -15.36 0.94
CA ALA A 479 -16.66 -15.15 1.36
C ALA A 479 -15.63 -15.77 0.40
N ALA A 480 -14.71 -14.94 -0.08
CA ALA A 480 -13.61 -15.33 -0.94
C ALA A 480 -12.42 -14.37 -0.74
N ALA A 481 -11.22 -14.79 -1.13
CA ALA A 481 -10.07 -13.90 -1.10
C ALA A 481 -10.30 -12.67 -1.99
N GLU A 482 -10.06 -11.48 -1.46
CA GLU A 482 -9.89 -10.27 -2.26
C GLU A 482 -8.52 -10.35 -2.95
N LYS A 483 -8.48 -10.06 -4.25
CA LYS A 483 -7.27 -10.15 -5.06
C LYS A 483 -7.10 -8.88 -5.84
N SER A 484 -5.91 -8.30 -5.83
CA SER A 484 -5.57 -7.19 -6.69
C SER A 484 -4.34 -7.50 -7.55
N LEU A 485 -4.42 -7.11 -8.81
CA LEU A 485 -3.30 -6.97 -9.72
C LEU A 485 -3.09 -5.46 -9.90
N ASP A 486 -1.86 -5.01 -9.81
CA ASP A 486 -1.47 -3.62 -9.98
C ASP A 486 -0.33 -3.53 -11.01
N LEU A 487 -0.46 -2.60 -11.96
CA LEU A 487 0.46 -2.38 -13.07
C LEU A 487 0.70 -0.89 -13.21
N PHE A 488 1.94 -0.43 -13.10
CA PHE A 488 2.24 0.96 -13.33
C PHE A 488 3.47 1.19 -14.22
N TYR A 489 3.51 2.35 -14.86
CA TYR A 489 4.69 2.91 -15.49
C TYR A 489 4.85 4.37 -15.07
N SER A 490 5.99 4.70 -14.47
CA SER A 490 6.35 6.02 -13.99
C SER A 490 7.45 6.60 -14.86
N ALA A 491 7.11 7.61 -15.65
CA ALA A 491 8.04 8.33 -16.53
C ALA A 491 8.61 9.56 -15.81
N HIS A 492 9.94 9.64 -15.72
CA HIS A 492 10.64 10.78 -15.14
C HIS A 492 11.00 11.83 -16.21
N PHE A 493 10.86 13.12 -15.87
CA PHE A 493 11.25 14.23 -16.74
C PHE A 493 11.61 15.52 -15.99
N ARG A 494 12.48 16.30 -16.62
CA ARG A 494 12.97 17.59 -16.13
C ARG A 494 13.60 17.57 -14.73
N GLY A 495 14.15 16.42 -14.30
CA GLY A 495 14.91 16.32 -13.06
C GLY A 495 14.10 16.28 -11.77
N VAL A 496 12.80 16.63 -11.79
CA VAL A 496 11.97 16.79 -10.59
C VAL A 496 10.56 16.21 -10.70
N TYR A 497 10.10 15.79 -11.89
CA TYR A 497 8.72 15.36 -12.10
C TYR A 497 8.62 13.93 -12.57
N TRP A 498 7.59 13.25 -12.10
CA TRP A 498 7.15 11.93 -12.56
C TRP A 498 5.71 11.99 -13.01
N LEU A 499 5.42 11.38 -14.15
CA LEU A 499 4.07 11.09 -14.62
C LEU A 499 3.88 9.58 -14.63
N THR A 500 2.91 9.10 -13.89
CA THR A 500 2.63 7.67 -13.79
C THR A 500 1.25 7.37 -14.35
N GLY A 501 1.17 6.35 -15.19
CA GLY A 501 -0.07 5.66 -15.52
C GLY A 501 -0.14 4.36 -14.74
N ASP A 502 -1.29 4.06 -14.15
CA ASP A 502 -1.49 2.89 -13.30
C ASP A 502 -2.82 2.22 -13.62
N TYR A 503 -2.86 0.90 -13.52
CA TYR A 503 -4.05 0.08 -13.71
C TYR A 503 -4.14 -0.98 -12.63
N GLN A 504 -5.29 -1.01 -11.96
CA GLN A 504 -5.60 -2.02 -10.97
C GLN A 504 -6.81 -2.87 -11.39
N HIS A 505 -6.71 -4.18 -11.15
CA HIS A 505 -7.79 -5.13 -11.33
C HIS A 505 -8.07 -5.84 -10.01
N ILE A 506 -9.25 -5.62 -9.42
CA ILE A 506 -9.62 -6.13 -8.11
C ILE A 506 -10.75 -7.14 -8.28
N THR A 507 -10.51 -8.38 -7.84
CA THR A 507 -11.50 -9.47 -7.85
C THR A 507 -12.00 -9.71 -6.42
N ASN A 508 -13.30 -9.96 -6.25
CA ASN A 508 -13.97 -10.17 -4.98
C ASN A 508 -13.80 -8.99 -4.01
N PRO A 509 -14.11 -7.74 -4.43
CA PRO A 509 -13.93 -6.55 -3.58
C PRO A 509 -14.68 -6.73 -2.25
N GLY A 510 -14.01 -6.35 -1.14
CA GLY A 510 -14.55 -6.53 0.22
C GLY A 510 -14.72 -8.00 0.60
N PHE A 511 -13.89 -8.90 0.09
CA PHE A 511 -13.91 -10.36 0.31
C PHE A 511 -15.19 -11.05 -0.18
N ASN A 512 -15.92 -10.44 -1.12
CA ASN A 512 -17.23 -10.91 -1.56
C ASN A 512 -17.21 -11.37 -3.04
N ALA A 513 -17.30 -12.69 -3.27
CA ALA A 513 -17.32 -13.28 -4.61
C ALA A 513 -18.59 -12.95 -5.42
N ALA A 514 -19.62 -12.41 -4.81
CA ALA A 514 -20.83 -11.97 -5.50
C ALA A 514 -20.62 -10.62 -6.22
N ARG A 515 -19.49 -9.94 -6.02
CA ARG A 515 -19.21 -8.58 -6.51
C ARG A 515 -17.95 -8.53 -7.37
N GLY A 516 -17.91 -7.58 -8.30
CA GLY A 516 -16.76 -7.34 -9.16
C GLY A 516 -16.74 -8.17 -10.43
N PRO A 517 -15.57 -8.29 -11.11
CA PRO A 517 -14.33 -7.59 -10.77
C PRO A 517 -14.43 -6.06 -10.98
N VAL A 518 -13.53 -5.34 -10.33
CA VAL A 518 -13.42 -3.88 -10.41
C VAL A 518 -12.13 -3.52 -11.14
N ASN A 519 -12.21 -2.59 -12.07
CA ASN A 519 -11.05 -2.02 -12.75
C ASN A 519 -10.87 -0.58 -12.30
N VAL A 520 -9.64 -0.16 -12.05
CA VAL A 520 -9.30 1.22 -11.72
C VAL A 520 -8.18 1.68 -12.64
N PHE A 521 -8.34 2.87 -13.20
CA PHE A 521 -7.34 3.54 -14.04
C PHE A 521 -6.90 4.81 -13.33
N THR A 522 -5.61 4.98 -13.16
CA THR A 522 -5.05 6.10 -12.40
C THR A 522 -3.99 6.84 -13.19
N VAL A 523 -3.97 8.15 -13.01
CA VAL A 523 -2.86 9.03 -13.40
C VAL A 523 -2.33 9.69 -12.15
N ARG A 524 -1.01 9.64 -11.93
CA ARG A 524 -0.32 10.32 -10.85
C ARG A 524 0.69 11.29 -11.42
N ILE A 525 0.71 12.51 -10.88
CA ILE A 525 1.76 13.51 -11.07
C ILE A 525 2.45 13.68 -9.73
N HIS A 526 3.76 13.48 -9.71
CA HIS A 526 4.60 13.63 -8.53
C HIS A 526 5.73 14.60 -8.82
N GLY A 527 6.09 15.42 -7.85
CA GLY A 527 7.25 16.31 -7.91
C GLY A 527 7.97 16.29 -6.57
N GLN A 528 9.32 16.23 -6.63
CA GLN A 528 10.19 16.21 -5.45
C GLN A 528 11.37 17.17 -5.67
N PHE A 529 11.77 17.92 -4.61
CA PHE A 529 12.85 18.92 -4.69
C PHE A 529 13.51 19.15 -3.32
#